data_88688000667c23f132b2262674c9b41a
#
_entry.id   88688000667c23f132b2262674c9b41a
#
_cell.length_a   1.000
_cell.length_b   1.000
_cell.length_c   1.000
_cell.angle_alpha   90.00
_cell.angle_beta   90.00
_cell.angle_gamma   90.00
#
_symmetry.space_group_name_H-M   'P 1'
#
loop_
_entity.id
_entity.type
_entity.pdbx_description
1 polymer ?
#
loop_
_entity_poly.entity_id
_entity_poly.type
_entity_poly.pdbx_seq_one_letter_code
_entity_poly.pdbx_strand_id
1 'polypeptide(L)'
;NISVMMPYADSLKYIADWYCQLWGESLGKAVDKDGNVVYAGQTPVKSLGVTDQHSQVQLYTEGPFDKVVTFLAVENYRAEVHISEGCPDIPDVNFLCGHTMNELITAERKATEYALTVKGRLNHTIYLPIVNEFTIGQLLFLFEMETAYIGEMLNIDTYNQPGVEGGKNATYALL
;
A
#
# COMPACT_ATOMS: atom_id res chain seq x y z
N ASN A 1 -10.70 2.02 9.17
CA ASN A 1 -11.02 3.30 8.53
C ASN A 1 -9.95 3.74 7.53
N ILE A 2 -8.73 3.20 7.62
CA ILE A 2 -7.60 3.54 6.76
C ILE A 2 -7.03 2.25 6.16
N SER A 3 -6.81 2.26 4.84
CA SER A 3 -6.16 1.18 4.11
C SER A 3 -4.78 1.65 3.63
N VAL A 4 -3.72 1.03 4.14
CA VAL A 4 -2.34 1.40 3.81
C VAL A 4 -1.77 0.40 2.81
N MET A 5 -1.29 0.88 1.67
CA MET A 5 -0.58 0.09 0.67
C MET A 5 0.92 0.37 0.79
N MET A 6 1.71 -0.66 1.14
CA MET A 6 3.15 -0.52 1.43
C MET A 6 3.99 -1.54 0.63
N PRO A 7 4.34 -1.24 -0.62
CA PRO A 7 5.24 -2.06 -1.40
C PRO A 7 6.69 -1.97 -0.90
N TYR A 8 7.41 -3.10 -0.95
CA TYR A 8 8.84 -3.20 -0.66
C TYR A 8 9.65 -3.43 -1.94
N ALA A 9 9.40 -2.60 -2.92
CA ALA A 9 10.19 -2.48 -4.13
C ALA A 9 9.88 -1.13 -4.80
N ASP A 10 10.89 -0.37 -5.18
CA ASP A 10 10.72 0.94 -5.85
C ASP A 10 9.95 0.83 -7.17
N SER A 11 10.09 -0.30 -7.89
CA SER A 11 9.35 -0.59 -9.11
C SER A 11 7.83 -0.68 -8.90
N LEU A 12 7.38 -0.91 -7.67
CA LEU A 12 5.95 -0.97 -7.29
C LEU A 12 5.43 0.32 -6.66
N LYS A 13 6.26 1.36 -6.55
CA LYS A 13 5.87 2.63 -5.92
C LYS A 13 4.57 3.20 -6.48
N TYR A 14 4.44 3.23 -7.79
CA TYR A 14 3.25 3.77 -8.45
C TYR A 14 2.03 2.85 -8.42
N ILE A 15 2.20 1.58 -8.04
CA ILE A 15 1.06 0.70 -7.73
C ILE A 15 0.34 1.21 -6.47
N ALA A 16 1.06 1.70 -5.47
CA ALA A 16 0.44 2.30 -4.30
C ALA A 16 -0.31 3.61 -4.62
N ASP A 17 0.21 4.44 -5.54
CA ASP A 17 -0.49 5.64 -6.02
C ASP A 17 -1.78 5.26 -6.76
N TRP A 18 -1.70 4.30 -7.68
CA TRP A 18 -2.85 3.80 -8.43
C TRP A 18 -3.90 3.16 -7.50
N TYR A 19 -3.47 2.37 -6.51
CA TYR A 19 -4.35 1.80 -5.51
C TYR A 19 -5.11 2.89 -4.74
N CYS A 20 -4.44 3.96 -4.34
CA CYS A 20 -5.09 5.09 -3.65
C CYS A 20 -6.17 5.72 -4.52
N GLN A 21 -5.93 5.88 -5.81
CA GLN A 21 -6.93 6.39 -6.76
C GLN A 21 -8.10 5.42 -6.87
N LEU A 22 -7.85 4.15 -7.21
CA LEU A 22 -8.89 3.14 -7.37
C LEU A 22 -9.78 3.05 -6.13
N TRP A 23 -9.16 2.96 -4.95
CA TRP A 23 -9.86 2.79 -3.69
C TRP A 23 -10.69 4.01 -3.30
N GLY A 24 -10.09 5.19 -3.38
CA GLY A 24 -10.73 6.46 -3.00
C GLY A 24 -11.91 6.82 -3.90
N GLU A 25 -11.72 6.74 -5.22
CA GLU A 25 -12.74 7.09 -6.20
C GLU A 25 -13.90 6.09 -6.23
N SER A 26 -13.60 4.80 -6.07
CA SER A 26 -14.61 3.75 -6.17
C SER A 26 -15.41 3.57 -4.89
N LEU A 27 -14.78 3.65 -3.71
CA LEU A 27 -15.41 3.34 -2.43
C LEU A 27 -15.91 4.56 -1.64
N GLY A 28 -15.42 5.76 -1.94
CA GLY A 28 -15.87 6.99 -1.29
C GLY A 28 -17.26 7.40 -1.77
N LYS A 29 -18.32 7.04 -1.03
CA LYS A 29 -19.71 7.34 -1.41
C LYS A 29 -20.50 7.92 -0.26
N ALA A 30 -21.24 8.99 -0.55
CA ALA A 30 -22.13 9.64 0.43
C ALA A 30 -23.39 8.81 0.69
N VAL A 31 -23.90 8.13 -0.34
CA VAL A 31 -25.14 7.36 -0.30
C VAL A 31 -24.93 5.91 -0.77
N ASP A 32 -25.74 5.01 -0.25
CA ASP A 32 -25.81 3.62 -0.73
C ASP A 32 -26.71 3.48 -1.97
N LYS A 33 -26.83 2.26 -2.52
CA LYS A 33 -27.68 1.96 -3.68
C LYS A 33 -29.18 2.20 -3.42
N ASP A 34 -29.59 2.21 -2.16
CA ASP A 34 -30.97 2.43 -1.73
C ASP A 34 -31.26 3.93 -1.44
N GLY A 35 -30.24 4.80 -1.56
CA GLY A 35 -30.35 6.24 -1.31
C GLY A 35 -30.16 6.65 0.15
N ASN A 36 -29.76 5.74 1.04
CA ASN A 36 -29.49 6.09 2.43
C ASN A 36 -28.12 6.77 2.56
N VAL A 37 -28.00 7.77 3.44
CA VAL A 37 -26.74 8.45 3.73
C VAL A 37 -25.85 7.55 4.57
N VAL A 38 -24.68 7.16 4.03
CA VAL A 38 -23.75 6.20 4.66
C VAL A 38 -22.34 6.76 4.85
N TYR A 39 -21.87 7.67 4.00
CA TYR A 39 -20.48 8.15 3.98
C TYR A 39 -19.48 6.99 4.04
N ALA A 40 -19.65 6.03 3.15
CA ALA A 40 -18.82 4.84 3.05
C ALA A 40 -17.44 5.15 2.48
N GLY A 41 -16.51 4.20 2.71
CA GLY A 41 -15.16 4.20 2.17
C GLY A 41 -14.10 4.28 3.25
N GLN A 42 -12.93 3.74 2.93
CA GLN A 42 -11.72 3.85 3.75
C GLN A 42 -10.79 4.89 3.11
N THR A 43 -10.07 5.63 3.94
CA THR A 43 -9.00 6.51 3.45
C THR A 43 -7.82 5.67 2.98
N PRO A 44 -7.47 5.66 1.70
CA PRO A 44 -6.27 4.98 1.24
C PRO A 44 -5.03 5.81 1.55
N VAL A 45 -3.97 5.13 2.00
CA VAL A 45 -2.67 5.74 2.28
C VAL A 45 -1.60 4.94 1.55
N LYS A 46 -0.74 5.64 0.83
CA LYS A 46 0.46 5.05 0.24
C LYS A 46 1.64 5.18 1.17
N SER A 47 2.41 4.12 1.26
CA SER A 47 3.70 4.06 1.92
C SER A 47 4.69 3.33 1.03
N LEU A 48 5.97 3.53 1.22
CA LEU A 48 7.04 2.83 0.51
C LEU A 48 8.02 2.23 1.50
N GLY A 49 8.17 0.93 1.52
CA GLY A 49 9.28 0.27 2.21
C GLY A 49 10.57 0.41 1.37
N VAL A 50 11.70 0.80 1.98
CA VAL A 50 11.88 0.95 3.43
C VAL A 50 11.69 2.41 3.90
N THR A 51 11.63 3.35 2.96
CA THR A 51 11.65 4.81 3.23
C THR A 51 10.64 5.23 4.30
N ASP A 52 9.42 4.75 4.18
CA ASP A 52 8.34 5.17 5.07
C ASP A 52 8.29 4.40 6.40
N GLN A 53 9.23 3.49 6.65
CA GLN A 53 9.45 2.97 8.00
C GLN A 53 9.85 4.09 8.97
N HIS A 54 10.59 5.07 8.47
CA HIS A 54 11.08 6.19 9.27
C HIS A 54 10.10 7.38 9.34
N SER A 55 9.09 7.42 8.50
CA SER A 55 8.12 8.53 8.45
C SER A 55 6.73 8.15 8.98
N GLN A 56 6.28 6.91 8.82
CA GLN A 56 4.88 6.54 9.05
C GLN A 56 4.68 5.35 10.01
N VAL A 57 5.61 4.41 10.11
CA VAL A 57 5.43 3.17 10.89
C VAL A 57 5.24 3.45 12.38
N GLN A 58 5.81 4.51 12.93
CA GLN A 58 5.55 4.93 14.31
C GLN A 58 4.03 5.13 14.54
N LEU A 59 3.35 5.82 13.62
CA LEU A 59 1.90 6.04 13.69
C LEU A 59 1.12 4.73 13.50
N TYR A 60 1.60 3.82 12.65
CA TYR A 60 0.94 2.54 12.41
C TYR A 60 1.03 1.64 13.64
N THR A 61 2.14 1.71 14.36
CA THR A 61 2.42 0.88 15.54
C THR A 61 1.76 1.42 16.81
N GLU A 62 1.90 2.71 17.10
CA GLU A 62 1.51 3.32 18.39
C GLU A 62 0.25 4.21 18.28
N GLY A 63 -0.19 4.55 17.06
CA GLY A 63 -1.36 5.39 16.84
C GLY A 63 -2.70 4.66 17.00
N PRO A 64 -3.82 5.29 16.61
CA PRO A 64 -5.15 4.69 16.70
C PRO A 64 -5.27 3.34 15.99
N PHE A 65 -6.09 2.44 16.54
CA PHE A 65 -6.39 1.13 15.94
C PHE A 65 -7.49 1.28 14.86
N ASP A 66 -7.13 1.87 13.75
CA ASP A 66 -8.03 2.23 12.64
C ASP A 66 -7.48 1.91 11.25
N LYS A 67 -6.35 1.19 11.19
CA LYS A 67 -5.61 0.92 9.97
C LYS A 67 -5.43 -0.57 9.72
N VAL A 68 -5.42 -0.95 8.44
CA VAL A 68 -4.88 -2.21 7.95
C VAL A 68 -3.72 -1.90 7.01
N VAL A 69 -2.61 -2.62 7.17
CA VAL A 69 -1.42 -2.45 6.33
C VAL A 69 -1.28 -3.64 5.38
N THR A 70 -1.31 -3.37 4.09
CA THR A 70 -1.06 -4.35 3.03
C THR A 70 0.38 -4.19 2.54
N PHE A 71 1.22 -5.18 2.84
CA PHE A 71 2.56 -5.25 2.28
C PHE A 71 2.53 -5.89 0.89
N LEU A 72 3.27 -5.32 -0.08
CA LEU A 72 3.59 -6.00 -1.32
C LEU A 72 5.05 -6.46 -1.26
N ALA A 73 5.25 -7.76 -1.25
CA ALA A 73 6.55 -8.40 -1.21
C ALA A 73 6.92 -8.99 -2.58
N VAL A 74 8.18 -8.86 -2.96
CA VAL A 74 8.74 -9.49 -4.16
C VAL A 74 9.61 -10.65 -3.72
N GLU A 75 9.35 -11.86 -4.23
CA GLU A 75 10.15 -13.04 -3.88
C GLU A 75 11.47 -13.08 -4.65
N ASN A 76 11.43 -12.78 -5.94
CA ASN A 76 12.61 -12.79 -6.80
C ASN A 76 12.78 -11.42 -7.45
N TYR A 77 13.75 -10.66 -6.98
CA TYR A 77 14.08 -9.35 -7.54
C TYR A 77 14.77 -9.49 -8.90
N ARG A 78 14.62 -8.48 -9.75
CA ARG A 78 15.21 -8.42 -11.09
C ARG A 78 16.73 -8.54 -11.12
N ALA A 79 17.39 -8.06 -10.08
CA ALA A 79 18.83 -8.09 -9.96
C ALA A 79 19.21 -8.36 -8.49
N GLU A 80 20.36 -8.97 -8.30
CA GLU A 80 20.98 -9.13 -6.99
C GLU A 80 22.12 -8.10 -6.87
N VAL A 81 22.11 -7.35 -5.77
CA VAL A 81 23.11 -6.32 -5.50
C VAL A 81 23.83 -6.67 -4.21
N HIS A 82 25.09 -7.05 -4.33
CA HIS A 82 25.92 -7.38 -3.18
C HIS A 82 26.40 -6.13 -2.46
N ILE A 83 26.37 -6.18 -1.13
CA ILE A 83 26.99 -5.19 -0.25
C ILE A 83 28.47 -5.56 -0.18
N SER A 84 29.34 -4.65 -0.59
CA SER A 84 30.78 -4.87 -0.62
C SER A 84 31.35 -5.21 0.78
N GLU A 85 32.50 -5.87 0.79
CA GLU A 85 33.21 -6.15 2.03
C GLU A 85 33.60 -4.85 2.73
N GLY A 86 32.99 -4.63 3.78
CA GLY A 86 33.08 -3.81 4.94
C GLY A 86 33.78 -2.46 4.93
N CYS A 87 33.25 -1.64 5.78
CA CYS A 87 34.00 -0.58 6.45
C CYS A 87 34.47 -1.15 7.79
N PRO A 88 35.63 -1.82 7.88
CA PRO A 88 36.11 -2.48 9.12
C PRO A 88 36.25 -1.49 10.27
N ASP A 89 36.44 -0.22 9.95
CA ASP A 89 36.54 0.87 10.92
C ASP A 89 35.18 1.39 11.43
N ILE A 90 34.06 0.87 10.90
CA ILE A 90 32.70 1.22 11.32
C ILE A 90 31.93 -0.02 11.70
N PRO A 91 32.06 -0.50 12.97
CA PRO A 91 31.41 -1.73 13.43
C PRO A 91 29.91 -1.76 13.24
N ASP A 92 29.24 -0.60 13.36
CA ASP A 92 27.78 -0.47 13.30
C ASP A 92 27.19 -0.79 11.92
N VAL A 93 27.99 -0.81 10.84
CA VAL A 93 27.56 -1.21 9.50
C VAL A 93 28.17 -2.52 9.03
N ASN A 94 29.10 -3.06 9.80
CA ASN A 94 29.86 -4.25 9.41
C ASN A 94 28.99 -5.52 9.33
N PHE A 95 27.88 -5.56 10.06
CA PHE A 95 26.92 -6.66 10.01
C PHE A 95 26.23 -6.80 8.64
N LEU A 96 26.25 -5.77 7.80
CA LEU A 96 25.69 -5.78 6.44
C LEU A 96 26.63 -6.48 5.44
N CYS A 97 27.91 -6.62 5.79
CA CYS A 97 28.91 -7.15 4.88
C CYS A 97 28.66 -8.62 4.56
N GLY A 98 28.81 -8.97 3.29
CA GLY A 98 28.54 -10.33 2.79
C GLY A 98 27.05 -10.62 2.54
N HIS A 99 26.18 -9.68 2.82
CA HIS A 99 24.77 -9.75 2.47
C HIS A 99 24.46 -9.06 1.14
N THR A 100 23.24 -9.23 0.66
CA THR A 100 22.74 -8.50 -0.50
C THR A 100 21.73 -7.44 -0.10
N MET A 101 21.54 -6.41 -0.93
CA MET A 101 20.44 -5.44 -0.76
C MET A 101 19.07 -6.12 -0.79
N ASN A 102 18.95 -7.24 -1.51
CA ASN A 102 17.75 -8.06 -1.61
C ASN A 102 17.40 -8.72 -0.27
N GLU A 103 18.43 -9.26 0.41
CA GLU A 103 18.28 -9.81 1.76
C GLU A 103 17.91 -8.71 2.76
N LEU A 104 18.57 -7.55 2.68
CA LEU A 104 18.32 -6.43 3.57
C LEU A 104 16.87 -5.93 3.46
N ILE A 105 16.38 -5.59 2.27
CA ILE A 105 15.01 -5.09 2.09
C ILE A 105 13.97 -6.14 2.51
N THR A 106 14.27 -7.43 2.28
CA THR A 106 13.40 -8.54 2.70
C THR A 106 13.37 -8.68 4.22
N ALA A 107 14.52 -8.55 4.90
CA ALA A 107 14.62 -8.60 6.35
C ALA A 107 13.86 -7.41 6.99
N GLU A 108 14.03 -6.22 6.48
CA GLU A 108 13.34 -5.01 6.97
C GLU A 108 11.82 -5.11 6.81
N ARG A 109 11.33 -5.64 5.68
CA ARG A 109 9.90 -5.91 5.51
C ARG A 109 9.38 -6.90 6.56
N LYS A 110 10.06 -8.05 6.70
CA LYS A 110 9.67 -9.08 7.68
C LYS A 110 9.70 -8.57 9.11
N ALA A 111 10.69 -7.75 9.44
CA ALA A 111 10.82 -7.15 10.77
C ALA A 111 9.67 -6.16 11.05
N THR A 112 9.30 -5.34 10.07
CA THR A 112 8.17 -4.39 10.18
C THR A 112 6.84 -5.14 10.32
N GLU A 113 6.60 -6.16 9.49
CA GLU A 113 5.43 -7.03 9.56
C GLU A 113 5.33 -7.71 10.95
N TYR A 114 6.43 -8.26 11.45
CA TYR A 114 6.51 -8.86 12.77
C TYR A 114 6.21 -7.85 13.89
N ALA A 115 6.81 -6.66 13.83
CA ALA A 115 6.60 -5.61 14.82
C ALA A 115 5.13 -5.18 14.91
N LEU A 116 4.46 -4.99 13.77
CA LEU A 116 3.04 -4.70 13.72
C LEU A 116 2.19 -5.85 14.27
N THR A 117 2.52 -7.09 13.90
CA THR A 117 1.79 -8.29 14.33
C THR A 117 1.88 -8.49 15.85
N VAL A 118 3.06 -8.35 16.45
CA VAL A 118 3.25 -8.45 17.91
C VAL A 118 2.47 -7.38 18.67
N LYS A 119 2.30 -6.20 18.08
CA LYS A 119 1.47 -5.12 18.64
C LYS A 119 -0.03 -5.29 18.33
N GLY A 120 -0.44 -6.40 17.73
CA GLY A 120 -1.82 -6.67 17.37
C GLY A 120 -2.37 -5.76 16.26
N ARG A 121 -1.50 -5.13 15.46
CA ARG A 121 -1.91 -4.25 14.36
C ARG A 121 -2.28 -5.08 13.14
N LEU A 122 -3.42 -4.75 12.52
CA LEU A 122 -3.92 -5.47 11.35
C LEU A 122 -2.96 -5.28 10.18
N ASN A 123 -2.45 -6.37 9.67
CA ASN A 123 -1.60 -6.37 8.49
C ASN A 123 -1.71 -7.71 7.74
N HIS A 124 -1.35 -7.69 6.47
CA HIS A 124 -1.18 -8.87 5.63
C HIS A 124 -0.18 -8.59 4.52
N THR A 125 0.32 -9.66 3.88
CA THR A 125 1.31 -9.56 2.82
C THR A 125 0.82 -10.26 1.56
N ILE A 126 0.87 -9.57 0.43
CA ILE A 126 0.69 -10.13 -0.91
C ILE A 126 2.08 -10.37 -1.49
N TYR A 127 2.34 -11.61 -1.91
CA TYR A 127 3.61 -12.01 -2.49
C TYR A 127 3.53 -12.05 -4.01
N LEU A 128 4.42 -11.30 -4.66
CA LEU A 128 4.64 -11.38 -6.10
C LEU A 128 5.87 -12.27 -6.34
N PRO A 129 5.75 -13.37 -7.09
CA PRO A 129 6.91 -14.21 -7.42
C PRO A 129 8.02 -13.44 -8.10
N ILE A 130 7.66 -12.52 -8.99
CA ILE A 130 8.54 -11.64 -9.75
C ILE A 130 7.74 -10.41 -10.20
N VAL A 131 8.39 -9.30 -10.47
CA VAL A 131 7.75 -8.11 -11.08
C VAL A 131 7.90 -8.18 -12.59
N ASN A 132 6.81 -8.49 -13.28
CA ASN A 132 6.70 -8.48 -14.74
C ASN A 132 5.26 -8.12 -15.16
N GLU A 133 5.01 -8.03 -16.48
CA GLU A 133 3.73 -7.61 -17.03
C GLU A 133 2.57 -8.52 -16.58
N PHE A 134 2.83 -9.82 -16.47
CA PHE A 134 1.83 -10.80 -16.07
C PHE A 134 1.44 -10.65 -14.61
N THR A 135 2.42 -10.61 -13.68
CA THR A 135 2.16 -10.48 -12.24
C THR A 135 1.60 -9.12 -11.88
N ILE A 136 2.00 -8.06 -12.58
CA ILE A 136 1.37 -6.74 -12.43
C ILE A 136 -0.08 -6.77 -12.92
N GLY A 137 -0.36 -7.38 -14.08
CA GLY A 137 -1.73 -7.55 -14.57
C GLY A 137 -2.62 -8.33 -13.58
N GLN A 138 -2.09 -9.40 -12.97
CA GLN A 138 -2.79 -10.13 -11.92
C GLN A 138 -3.07 -9.25 -10.69
N LEU A 139 -2.10 -8.44 -10.27
CA LEU A 139 -2.24 -7.56 -9.10
C LEU A 139 -3.27 -6.46 -9.35
N LEU A 140 -3.25 -5.84 -10.54
CA LEU A 140 -4.25 -4.84 -10.93
C LEU A 140 -5.66 -5.45 -10.92
N PHE A 141 -5.83 -6.58 -11.57
CA PHE A 141 -7.13 -7.29 -11.61
C PHE A 141 -7.60 -7.70 -10.21
N LEU A 142 -6.69 -8.16 -9.33
CA LEU A 142 -7.01 -8.50 -7.96
C LEU A 142 -7.62 -7.29 -7.22
N PHE A 143 -6.99 -6.13 -7.29
CA PHE A 143 -7.49 -4.95 -6.59
C PHE A 143 -8.76 -4.35 -7.22
N GLU A 144 -8.94 -4.45 -8.53
CA GLU A 144 -10.20 -4.09 -9.20
C GLU A 144 -11.35 -4.97 -8.72
N MET A 145 -11.13 -6.28 -8.65
CA MET A 145 -12.13 -7.22 -8.16
C MET A 145 -12.41 -7.04 -6.66
N GLU A 146 -11.36 -6.85 -5.85
CA GLU A 146 -11.50 -6.57 -4.42
C GLU A 146 -12.34 -5.31 -4.18
N THR A 147 -12.05 -4.24 -4.93
CA THR A 147 -12.80 -2.97 -4.87
C THR A 147 -14.27 -3.18 -5.21
N ALA A 148 -14.56 -3.94 -6.28
CA ALA A 148 -15.92 -4.26 -6.68
C ALA A 148 -16.67 -5.05 -5.60
N TYR A 149 -16.03 -6.07 -5.01
CA TYR A 149 -16.64 -6.87 -3.93
C TYR A 149 -16.90 -6.04 -2.67
N ILE A 150 -15.95 -5.18 -2.28
CA ILE A 150 -16.14 -4.30 -1.13
C ILE A 150 -17.29 -3.33 -1.37
N GLY A 151 -17.43 -2.81 -2.58
CA GLY A 151 -18.57 -1.97 -2.94
C GLY A 151 -19.90 -2.68 -2.80
N GLU A 152 -19.98 -3.94 -3.22
CA GLU A 152 -21.19 -4.77 -3.00
C GLU A 152 -21.44 -5.03 -1.51
N MET A 153 -20.39 -5.33 -0.73
CA MET A 153 -20.51 -5.53 0.72
C MET A 153 -20.99 -4.27 1.46
N LEU A 154 -20.61 -3.09 0.96
CA LEU A 154 -21.03 -1.79 1.50
C LEU A 154 -22.35 -1.29 0.91
N ASN A 155 -22.95 -2.03 -0.03
CA ASN A 155 -24.14 -1.66 -0.79
C ASN A 155 -24.01 -0.32 -1.52
N ILE A 156 -22.83 -0.02 -2.09
CA ILE A 156 -22.55 1.23 -2.81
C ILE A 156 -22.28 1.00 -4.29
N ASP A 157 -22.48 2.02 -5.13
CA ASP A 157 -22.12 1.99 -6.55
C ASP A 157 -20.65 2.40 -6.71
N THR A 158 -19.78 1.42 -7.00
CA THR A 158 -18.34 1.61 -7.20
C THR A 158 -18.00 2.21 -8.56
N TYR A 159 -18.95 2.27 -9.49
CA TYR A 159 -18.69 2.61 -10.90
C TYR A 159 -19.06 4.06 -11.26
N ASN A 160 -19.46 4.88 -10.30
CA ASN A 160 -19.71 6.29 -10.47
C ASN A 160 -18.84 7.16 -9.55
N GLN A 161 -18.75 8.47 -9.85
CA GLN A 161 -17.91 9.41 -9.12
C GLN A 161 -18.64 10.77 -8.94
N PRO A 162 -19.83 10.80 -8.28
CA PRO A 162 -20.60 12.03 -8.17
C PRO A 162 -19.89 13.15 -7.41
N GLY A 163 -18.96 12.82 -6.50
CA GLY A 163 -18.23 13.79 -5.68
C GLY A 163 -17.30 14.71 -6.44
N VAL A 164 -16.85 14.34 -7.67
CA VAL A 164 -15.93 15.18 -8.46
C VAL A 164 -16.66 16.15 -9.40
N GLU A 165 -17.96 15.97 -9.63
CA GLU A 165 -18.72 16.78 -10.57
C GLU A 165 -18.88 18.23 -10.11
N GLY A 166 -19.03 18.46 -8.80
CA GLY A 166 -19.12 19.82 -8.23
C GLY A 166 -17.88 20.66 -8.55
N GLY A 167 -16.68 20.08 -8.42
CA GLY A 167 -15.42 20.75 -8.74
C GLY A 167 -15.30 21.08 -10.24
N LYS A 168 -15.68 20.14 -11.13
CA LYS A 168 -15.68 20.37 -12.58
C LYS A 168 -16.61 21.53 -12.97
N ASN A 169 -17.84 21.51 -12.47
CA ASN A 169 -18.82 22.54 -12.72
C ASN A 169 -18.36 23.92 -12.22
N ALA A 170 -17.77 23.99 -11.04
CA ALA A 170 -17.19 25.23 -10.51
C ALA A 170 -16.03 25.74 -11.39
N THR A 171 -15.19 24.85 -11.92
CA THR A 171 -14.10 25.22 -12.84
C THR A 171 -14.64 25.86 -14.11
N TYR A 172 -15.68 25.28 -14.72
CA TYR A 172 -16.33 25.89 -15.90
C TYR A 172 -16.94 27.24 -15.61
N ALA A 173 -17.47 27.46 -14.40
CA ALA A 173 -18.06 28.73 -14.01
C ALA A 173 -17.02 29.84 -13.73
N LEU A 174 -15.79 29.47 -13.44
CA LEU A 174 -14.68 30.40 -13.14
C LEU A 174 -13.86 30.78 -14.38
N LEU A 175 -13.96 30.04 -15.48
CA LEU A 175 -13.31 30.31 -16.77
C LEU A 175 -14.22 31.09 -17.72
#